data_a6480c1d1c2a80eebfb4a0a7c7375aaf
#
_entry.id   a6480c1d1c2a80eebfb4a0a7c7375aaf
#
_cell.length_a   1.000
_cell.length_b   1.000
_cell.length_c   1.000
_cell.angle_alpha   90.00
_cell.angle_beta   90.00
_cell.angle_gamma   90.00
#
_symmetry.space_group_name_H-M   'P 1'
#
loop_
_entity.id
_entity.type
_entity.pdbx_description
1 polymer ?
#
loop_
_entity_poly.entity_id
_entity_poly.type
_entity_poly.pdbx_seq_one_letter_code
_entity_poly.pdbx_strand_id
1 'polypeptide(L)'
;AYKKVEDRYKVEEIENAADLVIWCSDESPGFVPTRAGDKTFVGNVVQAMFAYATGELGDAPIALSEGNRIIAIGSDRMMKAVAESRHTVLAPYLKPGHCGIGSINSPMQCMMKEICAQCLQPHRDPATGKTTYVFSCFNQDQDLDHVDFTGLRDRLGQNSLSEKITTRWIRRSLEMDS
;
A
#
# COMPACT_ATOMS: atom_id res chain seq x y z
N ALA A 1 4.59 5.78 -3.64
CA ALA A 1 5.85 5.92 -2.94
C ALA A 1 6.83 4.84 -3.42
N TYR A 2 8.10 5.20 -3.52
CA TYR A 2 9.17 4.34 -4.00
C TYR A 2 10.36 4.43 -3.04
N LYS A 3 11.22 3.43 -3.05
CA LYS A 3 12.42 3.47 -2.22
C LYS A 3 13.43 4.47 -2.78
N LYS A 4 13.64 4.42 -4.09
CA LYS A 4 14.60 5.26 -4.81
C LYS A 4 13.96 5.92 -6.03
N VAL A 5 14.59 6.96 -6.53
CA VAL A 5 14.14 7.69 -7.73
C VAL A 5 14.14 6.79 -8.98
N GLU A 6 15.12 5.90 -9.09
CA GLU A 6 15.27 4.96 -10.21
C GLU A 6 14.15 3.90 -10.26
N ASP A 7 13.46 3.67 -9.14
CA ASP A 7 12.37 2.69 -9.07
C ASP A 7 11.06 3.22 -9.68
N ARG A 8 10.99 4.53 -10.04
CA ARG A 8 9.80 5.15 -10.62
C ARG A 8 9.53 4.61 -12.03
N TYR A 9 8.31 4.13 -12.25
CA TYR A 9 7.90 3.63 -13.56
C TYR A 9 6.48 4.11 -13.90
N LYS A 10 6.08 3.98 -15.17
CA LYS A 10 4.75 4.33 -15.67
C LYS A 10 4.32 5.76 -15.35
N VAL A 11 5.26 6.69 -15.42
CA VAL A 11 5.04 8.10 -15.05
C VAL A 11 3.89 8.71 -15.83
N GLU A 12 3.95 8.63 -17.15
CA GLU A 12 2.94 9.20 -18.05
C GLU A 12 1.56 8.58 -17.82
N GLU A 13 1.48 7.24 -17.65
CA GLU A 13 0.22 6.56 -17.38
C GLU A 13 -0.42 7.03 -16.06
N ILE A 14 0.40 7.18 -15.00
CA ILE A 14 -0.06 7.62 -13.68
C ILE A 14 -0.52 9.08 -13.72
N GLU A 15 0.27 9.94 -14.34
CA GLU A 15 -0.04 11.36 -14.42
C GLU A 15 -1.28 11.63 -15.28
N ASN A 16 -1.50 10.86 -16.35
CA ASN A 16 -2.71 10.95 -17.17
C ASN A 16 -3.97 10.41 -16.48
N ALA A 17 -3.81 9.48 -15.52
CA ALA A 17 -4.93 8.88 -14.79
C ALA A 17 -5.33 9.64 -13.53
N ALA A 18 -4.54 10.61 -13.08
CA ALA A 18 -4.74 11.32 -11.81
C ALA A 18 -4.76 12.83 -12.00
N ASP A 19 -5.64 13.52 -11.27
CA ASP A 19 -5.71 14.99 -11.25
C ASP A 19 -4.49 15.60 -10.55
N LEU A 20 -3.95 14.92 -9.54
CA LEU A 20 -2.78 15.32 -8.78
C LEU A 20 -1.96 14.08 -8.40
N VAL A 21 -0.64 14.17 -8.53
CA VAL A 21 0.28 13.14 -8.06
C VAL A 21 1.25 13.70 -7.02
N ILE A 22 1.43 12.98 -5.93
CA ILE A 22 2.48 13.24 -4.94
C ILE A 22 3.52 12.13 -5.04
N TRP A 23 4.65 12.44 -5.66
CA TRP A 23 5.74 11.51 -5.82
C TRP A 23 6.56 11.42 -4.53
N CYS A 24 6.56 10.25 -3.88
CA CYS A 24 7.28 10.03 -2.62
C CYS A 24 8.46 9.10 -2.82
N SER A 25 9.58 9.41 -2.19
CA SER A 25 10.74 8.50 -2.06
C SER A 25 11.21 8.44 -0.62
N ASP A 26 11.66 7.25 -0.19
CA ASP A 26 12.22 7.07 1.15
C ASP A 26 13.61 7.73 1.27
N GLU A 27 14.32 7.89 0.15
CA GLU A 27 15.70 8.40 0.09
C GLU A 27 15.78 9.74 -0.67
N SER A 28 16.65 10.63 -0.19
CA SER A 28 17.08 11.84 -0.92
C SER A 28 17.88 11.44 -2.18
N PRO A 29 17.81 12.25 -3.26
CA PRO A 29 17.32 13.64 -3.35
C PRO A 29 15.81 13.79 -3.55
N GLY A 30 15.06 12.70 -3.68
CA GLY A 30 13.63 12.77 -4.00
C GLY A 30 13.34 12.92 -5.50
N PHE A 31 12.06 12.92 -5.84
CA PHE A 31 11.63 13.08 -7.23
C PHE A 31 11.59 14.56 -7.63
N VAL A 32 11.75 14.79 -8.92
CA VAL A 32 11.40 16.07 -9.55
C VAL A 32 10.05 15.88 -10.25
N PRO A 33 9.06 16.76 -9.99
CA PRO A 33 7.78 16.70 -10.69
C PRO A 33 7.98 16.89 -12.19
N THR A 34 7.27 16.12 -13.00
CA THR A 34 7.25 16.23 -14.46
C THR A 34 6.11 17.09 -14.94
N ARG A 35 5.03 17.18 -14.17
CA ARG A 35 3.82 17.95 -14.47
C ARG A 35 3.66 19.10 -13.48
N ALA A 36 3.28 20.27 -14.01
CA ALA A 36 2.97 21.44 -13.16
C ALA A 36 1.78 21.11 -12.23
N GLY A 37 1.94 21.45 -10.96
CA GLY A 37 0.93 21.16 -9.93
C GLY A 37 1.18 19.89 -9.13
N ASP A 38 1.87 18.91 -9.68
CA ASP A 38 2.27 17.72 -8.93
C ASP A 38 3.28 18.06 -7.83
N LYS A 39 3.31 17.25 -6.81
CA LYS A 39 4.11 17.47 -5.61
C LYS A 39 5.15 16.37 -5.43
N THR A 40 6.14 16.64 -4.59
CA THR A 40 7.13 15.63 -4.18
C THR A 40 7.31 15.66 -2.68
N PHE A 41 7.70 14.50 -2.14
CA PHE A 41 7.99 14.37 -0.73
C PHE A 41 9.10 13.34 -0.51
N VAL A 42 10.02 13.62 0.40
CA VAL A 42 11.01 12.63 0.86
C VAL A 42 10.55 12.12 2.22
N GLY A 43 10.19 10.85 2.28
CA GLY A 43 9.62 10.20 3.44
C GLY A 43 8.54 9.18 3.06
N ASN A 44 7.85 8.64 4.05
CA ASN A 44 6.81 7.64 3.83
C ASN A 44 5.47 8.26 3.38
N VAL A 45 4.59 7.42 2.86
CA VAL A 45 3.30 7.85 2.29
C VAL A 45 2.39 8.55 3.32
N VAL A 46 2.40 8.12 4.58
CA VAL A 46 1.56 8.75 5.63
C VAL A 46 2.06 10.16 5.93
N GLN A 47 3.38 10.33 6.00
CA GLN A 47 3.98 11.67 6.17
C GLN A 47 3.66 12.59 4.98
N ALA A 48 3.71 12.05 3.76
CA ALA A 48 3.34 12.82 2.56
C ALA A 48 1.86 13.22 2.58
N MET A 49 0.96 12.34 2.98
CA MET A 49 -0.47 12.65 3.13
C MET A 49 -0.68 13.73 4.19
N PHE A 50 0.04 13.66 5.30
CA PHE A 50 -0.05 14.67 6.37
C PHE A 50 0.51 16.01 5.92
N ALA A 51 1.69 16.05 5.30
CA ALA A 51 2.29 17.26 4.75
C ALA A 51 1.40 17.94 3.70
N TYR A 52 0.72 17.14 2.87
CA TYR A 52 -0.27 17.64 1.92
C TYR A 52 -1.49 18.22 2.63
N ALA A 53 -2.03 17.53 3.62
CA ALA A 53 -3.21 17.94 4.37
C ALA A 53 -3.00 19.22 5.17
N THR A 54 -1.78 19.44 5.67
CA THR A 54 -1.41 20.63 6.46
C THR A 54 -0.95 21.81 5.61
N GLY A 55 -0.85 21.63 4.27
CA GLY A 55 -0.37 22.68 3.36
C GLY A 55 1.15 22.84 3.31
N GLU A 56 1.92 21.94 3.93
CA GLU A 56 3.38 21.95 3.89
C GLU A 56 3.92 21.78 2.46
N LEU A 57 3.18 21.09 1.60
CA LEU A 57 3.51 20.92 0.19
C LEU A 57 2.99 22.06 -0.71
N GLY A 58 2.56 23.17 -0.13
CA GLY A 58 1.95 24.29 -0.84
C GLY A 58 0.49 24.09 -1.14
N ASP A 59 -0.04 24.79 -2.16
CA ASP A 59 -1.45 24.75 -2.50
C ASP A 59 -1.95 23.33 -2.75
N ALA A 60 -3.07 23.00 -2.10
CA ALA A 60 -3.79 21.74 -2.26
C ALA A 60 -5.05 21.98 -3.11
N PRO A 61 -4.99 21.78 -4.43
CA PRO A 61 -6.13 22.04 -5.31
C PRO A 61 -7.32 21.12 -5.01
N ILE A 62 -7.05 19.96 -4.42
CA ILE A 62 -8.07 18.98 -4.00
C ILE A 62 -7.81 18.67 -2.53
N ALA A 63 -8.67 19.12 -1.63
CA ALA A 63 -8.51 18.84 -0.21
C ALA A 63 -8.70 17.34 0.10
N LEU A 64 -7.96 16.80 1.04
CA LEU A 64 -8.15 15.40 1.46
C LEU A 64 -9.57 15.14 1.99
N SER A 65 -10.22 16.16 2.56
CA SER A 65 -11.61 16.09 3.02
C SER A 65 -12.65 15.91 1.91
N GLU A 66 -12.28 16.10 0.66
CA GLU A 66 -13.15 15.84 -0.49
C GLU A 66 -13.12 14.37 -0.90
N GLY A 67 -12.08 13.63 -0.49
CA GLY A 67 -11.91 12.22 -0.80
C GLY A 67 -12.96 11.34 -0.13
N ASN A 68 -13.71 10.58 -0.92
CA ASN A 68 -14.69 9.62 -0.39
C ASN A 68 -14.05 8.27 -0.06
N ARG A 69 -12.88 8.00 -0.64
CA ARG A 69 -12.23 6.69 -0.56
C ARG A 69 -10.72 6.83 -0.53
N ILE A 70 -10.09 6.03 0.32
CA ILE A 70 -8.64 5.84 0.36
C ILE A 70 -8.35 4.41 -0.05
N ILE A 71 -7.55 4.22 -1.10
CA ILE A 71 -7.12 2.90 -1.56
C ILE A 71 -5.63 2.78 -1.31
N ALA A 72 -5.23 1.81 -0.50
CA ALA A 72 -3.83 1.54 -0.19
C ALA A 72 -3.37 0.25 -0.88
N ILE A 73 -2.31 0.36 -1.68
CA ILE A 73 -1.70 -0.76 -2.41
C ILE A 73 -0.21 -0.78 -2.10
N GLY A 74 0.29 -1.87 -1.54
CA GLY A 74 1.70 -2.00 -1.22
C GLY A 74 1.98 -3.00 -0.10
N SER A 75 3.03 -2.77 0.68
CA SER A 75 3.38 -3.68 1.77
C SER A 75 2.32 -3.67 2.89
N ASP A 76 2.22 -4.80 3.59
CA ASP A 76 1.37 -4.95 4.78
C ASP A 76 1.62 -3.85 5.82
N ARG A 77 2.89 -3.49 6.03
CA ARG A 77 3.27 -2.41 6.96
C ARG A 77 2.75 -1.05 6.51
N MET A 78 2.86 -0.74 5.22
CA MET A 78 2.38 0.53 4.68
C MET A 78 0.85 0.60 4.76
N MET A 79 0.15 -0.46 4.37
CA MET A 79 -1.31 -0.52 4.45
C MET A 79 -1.80 -0.40 5.90
N LYS A 80 -1.13 -1.07 6.86
CA LYS A 80 -1.39 -0.91 8.29
C LYS A 80 -1.21 0.54 8.74
N ALA A 81 -0.10 1.17 8.37
CA ALA A 81 0.17 2.56 8.75
C ALA A 81 -0.90 3.52 8.19
N VAL A 82 -1.35 3.31 6.95
CA VAL A 82 -2.47 4.07 6.38
C VAL A 82 -3.76 3.80 7.14
N ALA A 83 -4.09 2.55 7.45
CA ALA A 83 -5.27 2.19 8.22
C ALA A 83 -5.32 2.91 9.58
N GLU A 84 -4.22 2.86 10.34
CA GLU A 84 -4.12 3.51 11.66
C GLU A 84 -4.14 5.04 11.56
N SER A 85 -3.43 5.62 10.58
CA SER A 85 -3.34 7.07 10.42
C SER A 85 -4.67 7.72 10.05
N ARG A 86 -5.55 7.01 9.34
CA ARG A 86 -6.90 7.48 9.00
C ARG A 86 -7.74 7.82 10.24
N HIS A 87 -7.54 7.11 11.33
CA HIS A 87 -8.27 7.29 12.59
C HIS A 87 -7.50 8.12 13.62
N THR A 88 -6.27 8.52 13.32
CA THR A 88 -5.41 9.29 14.21
C THR A 88 -4.99 10.63 13.59
N VAL A 89 -3.76 10.71 13.08
CA VAL A 89 -3.17 11.97 12.61
C VAL A 89 -3.85 12.56 11.38
N LEU A 90 -4.45 11.74 10.53
CA LEU A 90 -5.17 12.18 9.34
C LEU A 90 -6.68 12.42 9.60
N ALA A 91 -7.23 11.93 10.69
CA ALA A 91 -8.67 12.02 10.97
C ALA A 91 -9.26 13.43 10.82
N PRO A 92 -8.61 14.51 11.30
CA PRO A 92 -9.14 15.87 11.16
C PRO A 92 -9.21 16.38 9.71
N TYR A 93 -8.45 15.77 8.81
CA TYR A 93 -8.30 16.21 7.41
C TYR A 93 -9.06 15.33 6.42
N LEU A 94 -9.68 14.25 6.90
CA LEU A 94 -10.41 13.32 6.05
C LEU A 94 -11.91 13.55 6.17
N LYS A 95 -12.63 13.20 5.10
CA LYS A 95 -14.09 13.24 5.10
C LYS A 95 -14.64 12.26 6.13
N PRO A 96 -15.55 12.67 7.03
CA PRO A 96 -16.24 11.74 7.91
C PRO A 96 -16.94 10.62 7.12
N GLY A 97 -16.74 9.36 7.52
CA GLY A 97 -17.34 8.22 6.84
C GLY A 97 -16.68 7.85 5.50
N HIS A 98 -15.49 8.36 5.21
CA HIS A 98 -14.72 7.90 4.05
C HIS A 98 -14.42 6.40 4.15
N CYS A 99 -14.37 5.72 3.01
CA CYS A 99 -14.07 4.30 2.92
C CYS A 99 -12.55 4.07 2.80
N GLY A 100 -11.99 3.14 3.58
CA GLY A 100 -10.60 2.70 3.45
C GLY A 100 -10.51 1.30 2.86
N ILE A 101 -9.79 1.16 1.75
CA ILE A 101 -9.64 -0.11 1.04
C ILE A 101 -8.15 -0.46 0.98
N GLY A 102 -7.81 -1.68 1.39
CA GLY A 102 -6.51 -2.28 1.13
C GLY A 102 -6.58 -3.24 -0.03
N SER A 103 -5.76 -3.03 -1.06
CA SER A 103 -5.63 -4.03 -2.14
C SER A 103 -4.55 -5.02 -1.74
N ILE A 104 -4.99 -6.20 -1.27
CA ILE A 104 -4.11 -7.22 -0.69
C ILE A 104 -3.80 -8.28 -1.72
N ASN A 105 -2.55 -8.33 -2.13
CA ASN A 105 -2.05 -9.35 -3.01
C ASN A 105 -1.43 -10.49 -2.20
N SER A 106 -1.89 -11.70 -2.42
CA SER A 106 -1.41 -12.92 -1.76
C SER A 106 -0.97 -13.95 -2.79
N PRO A 107 -0.02 -14.84 -2.43
CA PRO A 107 0.35 -15.96 -3.29
C PRO A 107 -0.90 -16.78 -3.66
N MET A 108 -1.07 -17.06 -4.95
CA MET A 108 -2.19 -17.81 -5.49
C MET A 108 -1.70 -19.12 -6.10
N GLN A 109 -2.05 -20.24 -5.50
CA GLN A 109 -1.75 -21.57 -6.08
C GLN A 109 -2.93 -22.14 -6.87
N CYS A 110 -4.15 -21.93 -6.41
CA CYS A 110 -5.34 -22.48 -7.04
C CYS A 110 -5.96 -21.57 -8.10
N MET A 111 -5.28 -20.51 -8.53
CA MET A 111 -5.76 -19.58 -9.54
C MET A 111 -7.15 -19.00 -9.22
N MET A 112 -7.32 -18.44 -8.05
CA MET A 112 -8.55 -17.79 -7.54
C MET A 112 -9.75 -18.73 -7.36
N LYS A 113 -9.52 -20.01 -7.14
CA LYS A 113 -10.60 -21.02 -6.95
C LYS A 113 -11.02 -21.21 -5.49
N GLU A 114 -10.43 -20.46 -4.55
CA GLU A 114 -10.71 -20.54 -3.10
C GLU A 114 -10.53 -21.96 -2.50
N ILE A 115 -9.62 -22.77 -3.05
CA ILE A 115 -9.43 -24.17 -2.68
C ILE A 115 -8.18 -24.38 -1.82
N CYS A 116 -7.03 -23.77 -2.19
CA CYS A 116 -5.75 -24.08 -1.53
C CYS A 116 -5.59 -23.41 -0.17
N ALA A 117 -6.44 -22.45 0.18
CA ALA A 117 -6.41 -21.67 1.42
C ALA A 117 -5.11 -20.89 1.68
N GLN A 118 -4.18 -20.81 0.74
CA GLN A 118 -2.93 -20.04 0.92
C GLN A 118 -3.16 -18.54 1.02
N CYS A 119 -4.19 -18.03 0.36
CA CYS A 119 -4.60 -16.64 0.40
C CYS A 119 -5.64 -16.34 1.49
N LEU A 120 -5.99 -17.33 2.33
CA LEU A 120 -6.97 -17.17 3.40
C LEU A 120 -6.43 -16.19 4.44
N GLN A 121 -7.21 -15.18 4.79
CA GLN A 121 -6.82 -14.10 5.66
C GLN A 121 -7.89 -13.83 6.71
N PRO A 122 -7.49 -13.63 7.98
CA PRO A 122 -8.43 -13.24 9.02
C PRO A 122 -8.81 -11.76 8.88
N HIS A 123 -10.07 -11.48 9.06
CA HIS A 123 -10.66 -10.18 9.27
C HIS A 123 -11.23 -10.12 10.69
N ARG A 124 -11.01 -9.02 11.37
CA ARG A 124 -11.57 -8.77 12.70
C ARG A 124 -12.46 -7.55 12.65
N ASP A 125 -13.72 -7.75 12.97
CA ASP A 125 -14.67 -6.64 13.11
C ASP A 125 -14.29 -5.78 14.33
N PRO A 126 -13.98 -4.49 14.15
CA PRO A 126 -13.56 -3.64 15.25
C PRO A 126 -14.67 -3.38 16.28
N ALA A 127 -15.94 -3.46 15.91
CA ALA A 127 -17.07 -3.21 16.79
C ALA A 127 -17.43 -4.42 17.66
N THR A 128 -17.38 -5.63 17.08
CA THR A 128 -17.82 -6.86 17.75
C THR A 128 -16.67 -7.75 18.18
N GLY A 129 -15.46 -7.52 17.65
CA GLY A 129 -14.29 -8.39 17.83
C GLY A 129 -14.41 -9.75 17.13
N LYS A 130 -15.49 -9.98 16.36
CA LYS A 130 -15.72 -11.24 15.64
C LYS A 130 -14.68 -11.40 14.52
N THR A 131 -14.07 -12.58 14.46
CA THR A 131 -13.16 -12.93 13.37
C THR A 131 -13.92 -13.67 12.27
N THR A 132 -13.70 -13.22 11.05
CA THR A 132 -14.14 -13.87 9.81
C THR A 132 -12.93 -14.13 8.92
N TYR A 133 -13.09 -14.92 7.87
CA TYR A 133 -11.99 -15.25 6.96
C TYR A 133 -12.41 -14.96 5.53
N VAL A 134 -11.49 -14.34 4.78
CA VAL A 134 -11.67 -14.04 3.36
C VAL A 134 -10.55 -14.65 2.53
N PHE A 135 -10.87 -15.03 1.30
CA PHE A 135 -9.87 -15.45 0.34
C PHE A 135 -9.39 -14.22 -0.46
N SER A 136 -8.18 -13.71 -0.15
CA SER A 136 -7.64 -12.51 -0.80
C SER A 136 -7.47 -12.65 -2.31
N CYS A 137 -7.31 -13.86 -2.83
CA CYS A 137 -7.19 -14.09 -4.27
C CYS A 137 -8.47 -13.74 -5.03
N PHE A 138 -9.63 -13.86 -4.40
CA PHE A 138 -10.92 -13.49 -4.97
C PHE A 138 -11.39 -12.11 -4.50
N ASN A 139 -11.12 -11.77 -3.24
CA ASN A 139 -11.47 -10.50 -2.61
C ASN A 139 -10.20 -9.69 -2.36
N GLN A 140 -9.60 -9.12 -3.41
CA GLN A 140 -8.38 -8.34 -3.29
C GLN A 140 -8.61 -7.01 -2.56
N ASP A 141 -9.73 -6.36 -2.85
CA ASP A 141 -10.11 -5.10 -2.24
C ASP A 141 -10.82 -5.36 -0.91
N GLN A 142 -10.13 -5.06 0.18
CA GLN A 142 -10.58 -5.38 1.53
C GLN A 142 -10.69 -4.13 2.38
N ASP A 143 -11.68 -4.08 3.26
CA ASP A 143 -11.83 -3.00 4.22
C ASP A 143 -10.62 -2.96 5.16
N LEU A 144 -9.88 -1.85 5.14
CA LEU A 144 -8.68 -1.65 5.94
C LEU A 144 -8.93 -1.76 7.44
N ASP A 145 -10.14 -1.44 7.90
CA ASP A 145 -10.50 -1.49 9.31
C ASP A 145 -10.74 -2.92 9.82
N HIS A 146 -11.01 -3.84 8.91
CA HIS A 146 -11.25 -5.25 9.23
C HIS A 146 -10.01 -6.14 9.08
N VAL A 147 -9.02 -5.73 8.30
CA VAL A 147 -7.82 -6.54 8.03
C VAL A 147 -7.03 -6.79 9.31
N ASP A 148 -6.82 -8.06 9.67
CA ASP A 148 -5.83 -8.42 10.68
C ASP A 148 -4.42 -8.37 10.08
N PHE A 149 -3.79 -7.19 10.15
CA PHE A 149 -2.45 -6.98 9.63
C PHE A 149 -1.36 -7.80 10.34
N THR A 150 -1.59 -8.22 11.58
CA THR A 150 -0.66 -9.08 12.30
C THR A 150 -0.70 -10.48 11.71
N GLY A 151 -1.89 -11.06 11.57
CA GLY A 151 -2.09 -12.34 10.91
C GLY A 151 -1.63 -12.34 9.45
N LEU A 152 -1.88 -11.26 8.70
CA LEU A 152 -1.40 -11.09 7.33
C LEU A 152 0.14 -11.13 7.27
N ARG A 153 0.81 -10.39 8.14
CA ARG A 153 2.27 -10.35 8.20
C ARG A 153 2.88 -11.71 8.53
N ASP A 154 2.32 -12.39 9.53
CA ASP A 154 2.80 -13.72 9.94
C ASP A 154 2.68 -14.71 8.78
N ARG A 155 1.56 -14.63 8.05
CA ARG A 155 1.31 -15.47 6.89
C ARG A 155 2.26 -15.18 5.72
N LEU A 156 2.47 -13.90 5.38
CA LEU A 156 3.43 -13.51 4.35
C LEU A 156 4.87 -13.90 4.76
N GLY A 157 5.18 -13.86 6.05
CA GLY A 157 6.46 -14.28 6.60
C GLY A 157 6.77 -15.76 6.42
N GLN A 158 5.75 -16.63 6.37
CA GLN A 158 5.93 -18.08 6.21
C GLN A 158 6.57 -18.45 4.87
N ASN A 159 6.29 -17.69 3.80
CA ASN A 159 6.86 -17.95 2.48
C ASN A 159 8.25 -17.30 2.27
N SER A 160 8.64 -16.36 3.13
CA SER A 160 9.85 -15.56 2.95
C SER A 160 11.15 -16.38 2.96
N LEU A 161 11.20 -17.48 3.71
CA LEU A 161 12.38 -18.35 3.76
C LEU A 161 12.55 -19.10 2.44
N SER A 162 11.48 -19.67 1.92
CA SER A 162 11.49 -20.40 0.63
C SER A 162 11.91 -19.48 -0.50
N GLU A 163 11.34 -18.26 -0.56
CA GLU A 163 11.69 -17.26 -1.57
C GLU A 163 13.15 -16.83 -1.50
N LYS A 164 13.69 -16.63 -0.28
CA LYS A 164 15.10 -16.28 -0.09
C LYS A 164 16.06 -17.41 -0.52
N ILE A 165 15.70 -18.64 -0.22
CA ILE A 165 16.50 -19.81 -0.64
C ILE A 165 16.46 -19.92 -2.16
N THR A 166 15.30 -19.83 -2.77
CA THR A 166 15.12 -19.88 -4.24
C THR A 166 15.90 -18.77 -4.93
N THR A 167 15.82 -17.55 -4.42
CA THR A 167 16.56 -16.40 -4.97
C THR A 167 18.07 -16.62 -4.89
N ARG A 168 18.57 -17.13 -3.76
CA ARG A 168 20.00 -17.45 -3.61
C ARG A 168 20.44 -18.57 -4.55
N TRP A 169 19.60 -19.57 -4.73
CA TRP A 169 19.89 -20.69 -5.63
C TRP A 169 19.96 -20.23 -7.08
N ILE A 170 18.98 -19.45 -7.54
CA ILE A 170 18.95 -18.87 -8.90
C ILE A 170 20.20 -18.01 -9.13
N ARG A 171 20.54 -17.11 -8.19
CA ARG A 171 21.73 -16.26 -8.30
C ARG A 171 22.99 -17.08 -8.45
N ARG A 172 23.17 -18.10 -7.61
CA ARG A 172 24.33 -18.99 -7.67
C ARG A 172 24.40 -19.76 -9.00
N SER A 173 23.27 -20.24 -9.52
CA SER A 173 23.23 -20.91 -10.81
C SER A 173 23.67 -20.00 -11.94
N LEU A 174 23.20 -18.75 -11.96
CA LEU A 174 23.61 -17.77 -12.98
C LEU A 174 25.09 -17.38 -12.89
N GLU A 175 25.67 -17.36 -11.68
CA GLU A 175 27.10 -17.09 -11.48
C GLU A 175 27.99 -18.28 -11.91
N MET A 176 27.46 -19.51 -11.96
CA MET A 176 28.21 -20.69 -12.42
C MET A 176 28.19 -20.85 -13.93
N ASP A 177 27.26 -20.24 -14.63
CA ASP A 177 27.13 -20.29 -16.10
C ASP A 177 27.82 -19.08 -16.79
N SER A 178 28.44 -18.18 -16.02
CA SER A 178 29.19 -17.01 -16.47
C SER A 178 30.71 -17.24 -16.32
#